data_f9a215cd1868c5367df5ad5198af820c
#
_entry.id   f9a215cd1868c5367df5ad5198af820c
#
_cell.length_a   1.000
_cell.length_b   1.000
_cell.length_c   1.000
_cell.angle_alpha   90.00
_cell.angle_beta   90.00
_cell.angle_gamma   90.00
#
_symmetry.space_group_name_H-M   'P 1'
#
loop_
_entity.id
_entity.type
_entity.pdbx_description
1 polymer ?
#
loop_
_entity_poly.entity_id
_entity_poly.type
_entity_poly.pdbx_seq_one_letter_code
_entity_poly.pdbx_strand_id
1 'polypeptide(L)'
;MTKKIKLIDCDLIFLSYDEPNKEKNYADLKKKFPWAKRVDGVHGSDSAHKACARLAETERVTIIDGDNIVNPELMDQVIEFFDYADLSQCVLSYPACNVINGLIYGNGSIKNWHTQLILDMKTHENAETENGKTQVDFCWEIKYLQMKKWMSYVHNNSSPQQAWRAGFREGVKMCLLEGSKPDLSSPFDKQVHWKNYQRLVTWMNVGQDVTNGLWAIYGARLGCYMTMLTDWDYLNVRTFSYLNDLFKEVKPADENELLEKIANLGQELKSQLDILVSINPLDADQSLFFKRLYTNPPRLSNDWVVENV
;
A
#
# COMPACT_ATOMS: atom_id res chain seq x y z
N MET A 1 -8.90 -33.15 -10.32
CA MET A 1 -8.10 -32.48 -11.37
C MET A 1 -7.64 -31.10 -10.84
N THR A 2 -6.54 -30.56 -11.37
CA THR A 2 -6.11 -29.19 -11.04
C THR A 2 -6.39 -28.28 -12.21
N LYS A 3 -6.80 -27.05 -11.92
CA LYS A 3 -6.89 -25.96 -12.89
C LYS A 3 -5.69 -25.05 -12.77
N LYS A 4 -5.42 -24.25 -13.79
CA LYS A 4 -4.28 -23.33 -13.83
C LYS A 4 -4.75 -21.95 -14.32
N ILE A 5 -4.26 -20.91 -13.65
CA ILE A 5 -4.28 -19.54 -14.16
C ILE A 5 -2.85 -19.20 -14.55
N LYS A 6 -2.63 -18.87 -15.81
CA LYS A 6 -1.35 -18.35 -16.30
C LYS A 6 -1.52 -16.85 -16.52
N LEU A 7 -0.67 -16.03 -15.91
CA LEU A 7 -0.82 -14.58 -16.05
C LEU A 7 -0.60 -14.10 -17.50
N ILE A 8 0.23 -14.83 -18.26
CA ILE A 8 0.44 -14.54 -19.70
C ILE A 8 -0.84 -14.65 -20.54
N ASP A 9 -1.80 -15.46 -20.11
CA ASP A 9 -3.09 -15.64 -20.78
C ASP A 9 -4.14 -14.58 -20.36
N CYS A 10 -3.76 -13.65 -19.47
CA CYS A 10 -4.61 -12.58 -18.97
C CYS A 10 -4.19 -11.23 -19.56
N ASP A 11 -5.17 -10.35 -19.79
CA ASP A 11 -4.87 -8.95 -20.11
C ASP A 11 -4.01 -8.31 -19.03
N LEU A 12 -3.08 -7.47 -19.44
CA LEU A 12 -2.21 -6.67 -18.59
C LEU A 12 -2.53 -5.21 -18.78
N ILE A 13 -3.01 -4.54 -17.71
CA ILE A 13 -3.45 -3.15 -17.77
C ILE A 13 -2.71 -2.32 -16.72
N PHE A 14 -2.09 -1.24 -17.17
CA PHE A 14 -1.49 -0.23 -16.32
C PHE A 14 -2.55 0.82 -15.98
N LEU A 15 -2.83 0.98 -14.69
CA LEU A 15 -3.81 1.92 -14.17
C LEU A 15 -3.09 3.11 -13.55
N SER A 16 -3.24 4.29 -14.13
CA SER A 16 -2.59 5.52 -13.68
C SER A 16 -3.55 6.71 -13.64
N TYR A 17 -3.21 7.69 -12.81
CA TYR A 17 -4.01 8.90 -12.65
C TYR A 17 -3.12 10.15 -12.64
N ASP A 18 -2.61 10.55 -11.47
CA ASP A 18 -1.81 11.76 -11.25
C ASP A 18 -0.38 11.49 -10.73
N GLU A 19 0.06 10.23 -10.79
CA GLU A 19 1.40 9.87 -10.31
C GLU A 19 2.48 10.57 -11.14
N PRO A 20 3.42 11.29 -10.52
CA PRO A 20 4.46 12.04 -11.24
C PRO A 20 5.36 11.17 -12.12
N ASN A 21 5.49 9.88 -11.78
CA ASN A 21 6.34 8.90 -12.43
C ASN A 21 5.60 7.98 -13.41
N LYS A 22 4.29 8.16 -13.62
CA LYS A 22 3.45 7.25 -14.41
C LYS A 22 3.94 7.01 -15.84
N GLU A 23 4.43 8.05 -16.53
CA GLU A 23 4.90 7.91 -17.91
C GLU A 23 6.18 7.07 -18.00
N LYS A 24 7.11 7.31 -17.07
CA LYS A 24 8.35 6.53 -16.96
C LYS A 24 8.04 5.07 -16.65
N ASN A 25 7.14 4.82 -15.71
CA ASN A 25 6.78 3.47 -15.28
C ASN A 25 6.02 2.71 -16.37
N TYR A 26 5.11 3.40 -17.09
CA TYR A 26 4.45 2.79 -18.23
C TYR A 26 5.41 2.47 -19.38
N ALA A 27 6.36 3.35 -19.67
CA ALA A 27 7.38 3.09 -20.67
C ALA A 27 8.28 1.89 -20.30
N ASP A 28 8.62 1.73 -19.00
CA ASP A 28 9.32 0.56 -18.49
C ASP A 28 8.49 -0.72 -18.66
N LEU A 29 7.19 -0.64 -18.30
CA LEU A 29 6.27 -1.78 -18.47
C LEU A 29 6.16 -2.21 -19.93
N LYS A 30 6.02 -1.24 -20.86
CA LYS A 30 5.93 -1.51 -22.30
C LYS A 30 7.19 -2.13 -22.89
N LYS A 31 8.38 -1.85 -22.35
CA LYS A 31 9.62 -2.52 -22.75
C LYS A 31 9.62 -4.00 -22.37
N LYS A 32 9.05 -4.33 -21.20
CA LYS A 32 8.95 -5.71 -20.68
C LYS A 32 7.79 -6.47 -21.33
N PHE A 33 6.65 -5.79 -21.49
CA PHE A 33 5.38 -6.36 -21.97
C PHE A 33 4.76 -5.43 -23.03
N PRO A 34 5.17 -5.56 -24.31
CA PRO A 34 4.71 -4.66 -25.40
C PRO A 34 3.19 -4.62 -25.59
N TRP A 35 2.48 -5.67 -25.20
CA TRP A 35 1.02 -5.78 -25.29
C TRP A 35 0.27 -5.12 -24.13
N ALA A 36 0.94 -4.64 -23.10
CA ALA A 36 0.27 -4.00 -21.96
C ALA A 36 -0.61 -2.84 -22.43
N LYS A 37 -1.88 -2.86 -22.03
CA LYS A 37 -2.87 -1.81 -22.24
C LYS A 37 -2.73 -0.75 -21.14
N ARG A 38 -3.40 0.40 -21.26
CA ARG A 38 -3.41 1.46 -20.25
C ARG A 38 -4.79 2.05 -20.06
N VAL A 39 -5.14 2.31 -18.81
CA VAL A 39 -6.21 3.21 -18.38
C VAL A 39 -5.54 4.36 -17.62
N ASP A 40 -5.76 5.60 -18.08
CA ASP A 40 -5.11 6.79 -17.50
C ASP A 40 -6.11 7.92 -17.27
N GLY A 41 -5.96 8.65 -16.16
CA GLY A 41 -6.69 9.87 -15.90
C GLY A 41 -8.17 9.69 -15.56
N VAL A 42 -8.65 8.49 -15.32
CA VAL A 42 -10.04 8.24 -14.91
C VAL A 42 -10.21 8.62 -13.44
N HIS A 43 -11.07 9.60 -13.18
CA HIS A 43 -11.34 10.09 -11.83
C HIS A 43 -12.13 9.05 -11.02
N GLY A 44 -11.70 8.83 -9.77
CA GLY A 44 -12.31 7.88 -8.84
C GLY A 44 -11.82 6.45 -9.01
N SER A 45 -11.48 5.82 -7.88
CA SER A 45 -10.92 4.47 -7.85
C SER A 45 -11.89 3.42 -8.42
N ASP A 46 -13.17 3.53 -8.09
CA ASP A 46 -14.23 2.63 -8.59
C ASP A 46 -14.35 2.72 -10.12
N SER A 47 -14.49 3.93 -10.64
CA SER A 47 -14.62 4.18 -12.09
C SER A 47 -13.37 3.74 -12.85
N ALA A 48 -12.18 3.97 -12.29
CA ALA A 48 -10.90 3.62 -12.89
C ALA A 48 -10.72 2.09 -13.00
N HIS A 49 -11.05 1.34 -11.96
CA HIS A 49 -11.01 -0.13 -12.02
C HIS A 49 -12.05 -0.70 -12.98
N LYS A 50 -13.27 -0.16 -12.98
CA LYS A 50 -14.30 -0.56 -13.95
C LYS A 50 -13.92 -0.24 -15.40
N ALA A 51 -13.17 0.84 -15.63
CA ALA A 51 -12.61 1.12 -16.96
C ALA A 51 -11.58 0.05 -17.36
N CYS A 52 -10.76 -0.44 -16.43
CA CYS A 52 -9.86 -1.57 -16.70
C CYS A 52 -10.66 -2.83 -17.09
N ALA A 53 -11.71 -3.17 -16.33
CA ALA A 53 -12.53 -4.34 -16.62
C ALA A 53 -13.23 -4.25 -17.99
N ARG A 54 -13.68 -3.05 -18.40
CA ARG A 54 -14.29 -2.84 -19.74
C ARG A 54 -13.27 -2.89 -20.88
N LEU A 55 -12.01 -2.57 -20.61
CA LEU A 55 -10.91 -2.64 -21.58
C LEU A 55 -10.37 -4.07 -21.74
N ALA A 56 -10.57 -4.92 -20.73
CA ALA A 56 -10.13 -6.29 -20.74
C ALA A 56 -10.96 -7.15 -21.72
N GLU A 57 -10.29 -8.03 -22.44
CA GLU A 57 -10.87 -8.99 -23.39
C GLU A 57 -10.81 -10.41 -22.84
N THR A 58 -10.09 -10.62 -21.74
CA THR A 58 -9.92 -11.92 -21.07
C THR A 58 -10.77 -12.00 -19.80
N GLU A 59 -11.11 -13.22 -19.39
CA GLU A 59 -11.89 -13.48 -18.18
C GLU A 59 -11.25 -12.89 -16.91
N ARG A 60 -9.91 -12.87 -16.88
CA ARG A 60 -9.14 -12.25 -15.80
C ARG A 60 -8.19 -11.20 -16.36
N VAL A 61 -7.98 -10.17 -15.58
CA VAL A 61 -7.10 -9.05 -15.91
C VAL A 61 -6.08 -8.81 -14.79
N THR A 62 -4.84 -8.60 -15.18
CA THR A 62 -3.78 -8.16 -14.26
C THR A 62 -3.69 -6.64 -14.30
N ILE A 63 -4.01 -5.98 -13.20
CA ILE A 63 -3.94 -4.52 -13.05
C ILE A 63 -2.68 -4.16 -12.27
N ILE A 64 -1.96 -3.15 -12.75
CA ILE A 64 -0.73 -2.60 -12.18
C ILE A 64 -0.95 -1.13 -11.89
N ASP A 65 -0.77 -0.72 -10.64
CA ASP A 65 -0.89 0.69 -10.24
C ASP A 65 0.28 1.53 -10.78
N GLY A 66 0.03 2.79 -11.10
CA GLY A 66 0.88 3.70 -11.86
C GLY A 66 2.24 4.03 -11.25
N ASP A 67 2.42 3.79 -9.96
CA ASP A 67 3.68 3.98 -9.24
C ASP A 67 4.57 2.72 -9.16
N ASN A 68 4.20 1.64 -9.85
CA ASN A 68 4.92 0.36 -9.80
C ASN A 68 5.92 0.18 -10.93
N ILE A 69 7.11 -0.34 -10.57
CA ILE A 69 8.08 -0.96 -11.49
C ILE A 69 8.01 -2.48 -11.32
N VAL A 70 7.65 -3.16 -12.40
CA VAL A 70 7.27 -4.57 -12.39
C VAL A 70 8.46 -5.49 -12.64
N ASN A 71 8.52 -6.62 -11.92
CA ASN A 71 9.46 -7.69 -12.20
C ASN A 71 9.13 -8.34 -13.56
N PRO A 72 10.10 -8.51 -14.47
CA PRO A 72 9.86 -9.14 -15.78
C PRO A 72 9.31 -10.57 -15.70
N GLU A 73 9.54 -11.30 -14.60
CA GLU A 73 9.00 -12.66 -14.38
C GLU A 73 7.50 -12.67 -14.00
N LEU A 74 6.83 -11.51 -13.96
CA LEU A 74 5.40 -11.45 -13.58
C LEU A 74 4.55 -12.34 -14.47
N MET A 75 4.72 -12.24 -15.78
CA MET A 75 3.86 -12.96 -16.72
C MET A 75 4.19 -14.45 -16.83
N ASP A 76 5.32 -14.90 -16.25
CA ASP A 76 5.67 -16.33 -16.13
C ASP A 76 4.95 -17.02 -14.97
N GLN A 77 4.21 -16.27 -14.15
CA GLN A 77 3.53 -16.84 -13.00
C GLN A 77 2.38 -17.75 -13.43
N VAL A 78 2.38 -18.95 -12.88
CA VAL A 78 1.32 -19.96 -13.05
C VAL A 78 0.79 -20.32 -11.67
N ILE A 79 -0.51 -20.16 -11.47
CA ILE A 79 -1.20 -20.49 -10.22
C ILE A 79 -1.98 -21.78 -10.44
N GLU A 80 -1.63 -22.83 -9.72
CA GLU A 80 -2.35 -24.10 -9.73
C GLU A 80 -3.32 -24.16 -8.55
N PHE A 81 -4.51 -24.65 -8.77
CA PHE A 81 -5.53 -24.81 -7.74
C PHE A 81 -6.43 -26.02 -8.04
N PHE A 82 -7.14 -26.47 -7.03
CA PHE A 82 -8.09 -27.57 -7.19
C PHE A 82 -9.32 -27.11 -7.98
N ASP A 83 -9.88 -28.00 -8.80
CA ASP A 83 -11.00 -27.69 -9.70
C ASP A 83 -12.32 -27.33 -8.98
N TYR A 84 -12.45 -27.68 -7.69
CA TYR A 84 -13.56 -27.29 -6.85
C TYR A 84 -13.42 -25.86 -6.28
N ALA A 85 -12.24 -25.23 -6.42
CA ALA A 85 -12.05 -23.86 -5.95
C ALA A 85 -12.67 -22.87 -6.95
N ASP A 86 -13.61 -22.06 -6.48
CA ASP A 86 -14.14 -20.95 -7.25
C ASP A 86 -13.27 -19.71 -7.06
N LEU A 87 -12.45 -19.39 -8.06
CA LEU A 87 -11.59 -18.21 -8.07
C LEU A 87 -12.25 -16.99 -8.75
N SER A 88 -13.51 -17.12 -9.25
CA SER A 88 -14.24 -15.96 -9.82
C SER A 88 -14.48 -14.87 -8.77
N GLN A 89 -14.60 -15.27 -7.49
CA GLN A 89 -14.80 -14.39 -6.36
C GLN A 89 -13.50 -14.02 -5.61
N CYS A 90 -12.35 -14.36 -6.18
CA CYS A 90 -11.06 -14.14 -5.53
C CYS A 90 -10.12 -13.28 -6.38
N VAL A 91 -9.38 -12.41 -5.70
CA VAL A 91 -8.30 -11.60 -6.27
C VAL A 91 -6.95 -12.20 -5.90
N LEU A 92 -6.10 -12.46 -6.90
CA LEU A 92 -4.72 -12.85 -6.66
C LEU A 92 -3.91 -11.57 -6.41
N SER A 93 -3.44 -11.36 -5.19
CA SER A 93 -2.74 -10.15 -4.77
C SER A 93 -1.25 -10.45 -4.63
N TYR A 94 -0.44 -9.87 -5.50
CA TYR A 94 1.01 -9.94 -5.38
C TYR A 94 1.51 -8.82 -4.48
N PRO A 95 2.29 -9.11 -3.44
CA PRO A 95 2.87 -8.06 -2.62
C PRO A 95 3.88 -7.26 -3.45
N ALA A 96 4.10 -6.01 -3.04
CA ALA A 96 5.13 -5.14 -3.60
C ALA A 96 6.12 -4.72 -2.50
N CYS A 97 7.36 -4.47 -2.89
CA CYS A 97 8.38 -3.89 -2.03
C CYS A 97 8.30 -2.37 -2.13
N ASN A 98 8.01 -1.69 -1.03
CA ASN A 98 7.97 -0.24 -0.99
C ASN A 98 9.40 0.32 -0.91
N VAL A 99 9.79 1.19 -1.85
CA VAL A 99 11.15 1.74 -1.91
C VAL A 99 11.48 2.66 -0.75
N ILE A 100 10.47 3.30 -0.13
CA ILE A 100 10.70 4.22 0.98
C ILE A 100 11.22 3.46 2.20
N ASN A 101 10.56 2.37 2.59
CA ASN A 101 10.82 1.72 3.86
C ASN A 101 11.10 0.21 3.77
N GLY A 102 11.11 -0.35 2.57
CA GLY A 102 11.39 -1.77 2.32
C GLY A 102 10.28 -2.73 2.72
N LEU A 103 9.12 -2.25 3.18
CA LEU A 103 8.01 -3.11 3.55
C LEU A 103 7.47 -3.87 2.34
N ILE A 104 7.19 -5.16 2.56
CA ILE A 104 6.64 -6.06 1.54
C ILE A 104 5.25 -6.50 1.97
N TYR A 105 4.23 -5.96 1.33
CA TYR A 105 2.82 -6.32 1.58
C TYR A 105 1.92 -5.90 0.41
N GLY A 106 0.63 -6.21 0.49
CA GLY A 106 -0.33 -6.00 -0.60
C GLY A 106 -0.89 -4.57 -0.70
N ASN A 107 -0.05 -3.54 -0.58
CA ASN A 107 -0.45 -2.14 -0.76
C ASN A 107 -0.18 -1.69 -2.19
N GLY A 108 -1.15 -1.06 -2.88
CA GLY A 108 -0.95 -0.41 -4.17
C GLY A 108 -0.10 -1.24 -5.15
N SER A 109 -0.38 -2.53 -5.26
CA SER A 109 0.47 -3.48 -5.96
C SER A 109 -0.27 -4.15 -7.11
N ILE A 110 0.33 -5.17 -7.66
CA ILE A 110 -0.23 -5.96 -8.75
C ILE A 110 -1.36 -6.85 -8.25
N LYS A 111 -2.50 -6.78 -8.91
CA LYS A 111 -3.64 -7.65 -8.64
C LYS A 111 -4.18 -8.27 -9.91
N ASN A 112 -4.42 -9.59 -9.86
CA ASN A 112 -5.11 -10.28 -10.94
C ASN A 112 -6.55 -10.56 -10.52
N TRP A 113 -7.48 -9.99 -11.24
CA TRP A 113 -8.91 -9.95 -10.98
C TRP A 113 -9.69 -10.78 -11.98
N HIS A 114 -10.80 -11.34 -11.56
CA HIS A 114 -11.87 -11.71 -12.48
C HIS A 114 -12.59 -10.43 -12.93
N THR A 115 -12.77 -10.23 -14.23
CA THR A 115 -13.31 -8.98 -14.79
C THR A 115 -14.71 -8.67 -14.28
N GLN A 116 -15.59 -9.67 -14.17
CA GLN A 116 -16.94 -9.48 -13.64
C GLN A 116 -16.91 -9.02 -12.18
N LEU A 117 -15.98 -9.55 -11.36
CA LEU A 117 -15.84 -9.14 -9.98
C LEU A 117 -15.52 -7.64 -9.83
N ILE A 118 -14.70 -7.08 -10.76
CA ILE A 118 -14.43 -5.63 -10.78
C ILE A 118 -15.69 -4.84 -11.12
N LEU A 119 -16.50 -5.33 -12.06
CA LEU A 119 -17.73 -4.65 -12.48
C LEU A 119 -18.77 -4.61 -11.36
N ASP A 120 -18.84 -5.66 -10.57
CA ASP A 120 -19.83 -5.83 -9.50
C ASP A 120 -19.40 -5.18 -8.16
N MET A 121 -18.09 -5.04 -7.91
CA MET A 121 -17.57 -4.51 -6.66
C MET A 121 -17.92 -3.03 -6.46
N LYS A 122 -17.97 -2.62 -5.19
CA LYS A 122 -17.92 -1.20 -4.78
C LYS A 122 -16.60 -0.96 -4.05
N THR A 123 -15.84 0.05 -4.47
CA THR A 123 -14.65 0.46 -3.73
C THR A 123 -15.03 1.30 -2.52
N HIS A 124 -14.06 1.62 -1.67
CA HIS A 124 -14.24 2.45 -0.49
C HIS A 124 -14.94 3.81 -0.74
N GLU A 125 -14.89 4.33 -1.96
CA GLU A 125 -15.58 5.57 -2.34
C GLU A 125 -17.10 5.42 -2.36
N ASN A 126 -17.58 4.22 -2.75
CA ASN A 126 -18.99 3.93 -2.98
C ASN A 126 -19.53 2.84 -2.02
N ALA A 127 -18.70 2.33 -1.10
CA ALA A 127 -19.12 1.34 -0.13
C ALA A 127 -20.01 1.97 0.96
N GLU A 128 -21.09 1.30 1.27
CA GLU A 128 -21.97 1.66 2.39
C GLU A 128 -21.34 1.23 3.71
N THR A 129 -21.71 1.91 4.80
CA THR A 129 -21.34 1.48 6.14
C THR A 129 -22.24 0.32 6.55
N GLU A 130 -21.65 -0.85 6.72
CA GLU A 130 -22.39 -2.04 7.19
C GLU A 130 -21.97 -2.40 8.62
N ASN A 131 -22.96 -2.68 9.48
CA ASN A 131 -22.76 -3.12 10.87
C ASN A 131 -21.82 -2.20 11.68
N GLY A 132 -21.84 -0.89 11.42
CA GLY A 132 -20.98 0.08 12.09
C GLY A 132 -19.51 0.06 11.65
N LYS A 133 -19.15 -0.76 10.66
CA LYS A 133 -17.81 -0.81 10.07
C LYS A 133 -17.79 -0.01 8.79
N THR A 134 -16.93 0.99 8.73
CA THR A 134 -16.77 1.82 7.54
C THR A 134 -15.48 1.44 6.82
N GLN A 135 -15.60 1.18 5.54
CA GLN A 135 -14.46 0.82 4.70
C GLN A 135 -13.55 2.04 4.48
N VAL A 136 -12.35 2.02 5.05
CA VAL A 136 -11.35 3.10 4.93
C VAL A 136 -10.31 2.82 3.85
N ASP A 137 -10.22 1.60 3.37
CA ASP A 137 -9.31 1.18 2.30
C ASP A 137 -10.10 0.51 1.18
N PHE A 138 -9.39 0.17 0.11
CA PHE A 138 -9.94 -0.49 -1.07
C PHE A 138 -10.77 -1.72 -0.69
N CYS A 139 -11.71 -2.12 -1.41
CA CYS A 139 -12.70 -3.17 -1.28
C CYS A 139 -12.42 -4.27 -0.23
N TRP A 140 -13.03 -4.22 0.95
CA TRP A 140 -12.82 -5.19 2.05
C TRP A 140 -13.63 -6.48 1.92
N GLU A 141 -14.74 -6.43 1.21
CA GLU A 141 -15.67 -7.57 1.06
C GLU A 141 -15.11 -8.65 0.13
N ILE A 142 -14.06 -8.34 -0.61
CA ILE A 142 -13.46 -9.23 -1.59
C ILE A 142 -12.41 -10.12 -0.93
N LYS A 143 -12.38 -11.39 -1.34
CA LYS A 143 -11.37 -12.35 -0.91
C LYS A 143 -10.07 -12.15 -1.67
N TYR A 144 -9.00 -11.78 -0.95
CA TYR A 144 -7.67 -11.66 -1.49
C TYR A 144 -6.83 -12.88 -1.16
N LEU A 145 -6.34 -13.55 -2.20
CA LEU A 145 -5.34 -14.61 -2.08
C LEU A 145 -3.96 -13.97 -2.20
N GLN A 146 -3.26 -13.87 -1.09
CA GLN A 146 -1.92 -13.29 -1.05
C GLN A 146 -0.90 -14.24 -1.68
N MET A 147 -0.25 -13.79 -2.74
CA MET A 147 0.85 -14.50 -3.36
C MET A 147 2.11 -14.37 -2.52
N LYS A 148 2.96 -15.40 -2.52
CA LYS A 148 4.18 -15.42 -1.68
C LYS A 148 5.27 -14.51 -2.24
N LYS A 149 5.42 -14.47 -3.57
CA LYS A 149 6.51 -13.73 -4.23
C LYS A 149 6.05 -12.30 -4.53
N TRP A 150 6.82 -11.32 -4.11
CA TRP A 150 6.60 -9.95 -4.51
C TRP A 150 7.08 -9.74 -5.96
N MET A 151 6.31 -8.95 -6.73
CA MET A 151 6.48 -8.82 -8.17
C MET A 151 6.66 -7.38 -8.65
N SER A 152 6.73 -6.40 -7.74
CA SER A 152 7.01 -5.01 -8.09
C SER A 152 7.67 -4.25 -6.97
N TYR A 153 8.32 -3.14 -7.36
CA TYR A 153 8.70 -2.06 -6.45
C TYR A 153 7.70 -0.92 -6.58
N VAL A 154 7.18 -0.44 -5.46
CA VAL A 154 6.32 0.75 -5.42
C VAL A 154 7.16 1.99 -5.21
N HIS A 155 7.10 2.92 -6.16
CA HIS A 155 7.80 4.20 -6.18
C HIS A 155 6.84 5.35 -5.90
N ASN A 156 6.30 5.40 -4.70
CA ASN A 156 5.36 6.43 -4.25
C ASN A 156 6.05 7.64 -3.60
N ASN A 157 7.29 7.94 -4.02
CA ASN A 157 8.15 8.99 -3.48
C ASN A 157 8.70 9.96 -4.54
N SER A 158 8.06 10.06 -5.71
CA SER A 158 8.53 10.90 -6.80
C SER A 158 8.27 12.40 -6.59
N SER A 159 7.43 12.76 -5.62
CA SER A 159 7.25 14.13 -5.14
C SER A 159 7.00 14.16 -3.63
N PRO A 160 7.24 15.32 -2.97
CA PRO A 160 6.88 15.50 -1.57
C PRO A 160 5.43 15.14 -1.26
N GLN A 161 4.50 15.61 -2.08
CA GLN A 161 3.07 15.36 -1.90
C GLN A 161 2.71 13.87 -2.05
N GLN A 162 3.28 13.18 -3.05
CA GLN A 162 3.04 11.75 -3.26
C GLN A 162 3.55 10.94 -2.07
N ALA A 163 4.76 11.22 -1.60
CA ALA A 163 5.37 10.54 -0.45
C ALA A 163 4.59 10.79 0.84
N TRP A 164 4.23 12.07 1.10
CA TRP A 164 3.41 12.44 2.24
C TRP A 164 2.05 11.74 2.21
N ARG A 165 1.35 11.76 1.08
CA ARG A 165 0.04 11.13 0.91
C ARG A 165 0.12 9.61 1.16
N ALA A 166 1.17 8.95 0.66
CA ALA A 166 1.39 7.53 0.90
C ALA A 166 1.56 7.25 2.41
N GLY A 167 2.46 7.95 3.08
CA GLY A 167 2.66 7.82 4.52
C GLY A 167 1.42 8.17 5.32
N PHE A 168 0.74 9.27 5.00
CA PHE A 168 -0.46 9.73 5.71
C PHE A 168 -1.58 8.68 5.67
N ARG A 169 -1.87 8.14 4.49
CA ARG A 169 -2.90 7.09 4.35
C ARG A 169 -2.55 5.82 5.11
N GLU A 170 -1.28 5.40 5.09
CA GLU A 170 -0.85 4.25 5.87
C GLU A 170 -0.88 4.54 7.37
N GLY A 171 -0.51 5.74 7.81
CA GLY A 171 -0.63 6.18 9.20
C GLY A 171 -2.08 6.10 9.72
N VAL A 172 -3.05 6.56 8.90
CA VAL A 172 -4.48 6.44 9.23
C VAL A 172 -4.93 4.98 9.27
N LYS A 173 -4.64 4.21 8.22
CA LYS A 173 -5.15 2.84 8.10
C LYS A 173 -4.59 1.88 9.15
N MET A 174 -3.29 1.99 9.43
CA MET A 174 -2.59 1.04 10.31
C MET A 174 -2.88 1.28 11.80
N CYS A 175 -3.39 2.45 12.19
CA CYS A 175 -3.79 2.72 13.58
C CYS A 175 -5.26 2.36 13.88
N LEU A 176 -6.00 1.90 12.89
CA LEU A 176 -7.40 1.47 13.06
C LEU A 176 -7.51 -0.03 13.32
N LEU A 177 -8.50 -0.41 14.10
CA LEU A 177 -8.94 -1.80 14.29
C LEU A 177 -10.20 -2.02 13.46
N GLU A 178 -10.10 -2.84 12.41
CA GLU A 178 -11.23 -3.14 11.51
C GLU A 178 -11.96 -1.88 11.01
N GLY A 179 -11.20 -0.80 10.70
CA GLY A 179 -11.73 0.46 10.19
C GLY A 179 -12.30 1.41 11.25
N SER A 180 -12.19 1.09 12.53
CA SER A 180 -12.64 1.93 13.64
C SER A 180 -11.48 2.34 14.54
N LYS A 181 -11.61 3.49 15.21
CA LYS A 181 -10.62 3.90 16.23
C LYS A 181 -10.63 2.89 17.37
N PRO A 182 -9.46 2.34 17.79
CA PRO A 182 -9.37 1.50 18.97
C PRO A 182 -9.68 2.29 20.25
N ASP A 183 -10.13 1.58 21.28
CA ASP A 183 -10.33 2.16 22.61
C ASP A 183 -8.98 2.33 23.32
N LEU A 184 -8.62 3.57 23.68
CA LEU A 184 -7.37 3.90 24.36
C LEU A 184 -7.37 3.57 25.88
N SER A 185 -8.40 2.92 26.40
CA SER A 185 -8.38 2.40 27.78
C SER A 185 -7.37 1.28 28.00
N SER A 186 -6.85 0.69 26.95
CA SER A 186 -5.82 -0.34 26.93
C SER A 186 -4.63 0.08 26.07
N PRO A 187 -3.43 -0.52 26.26
CA PRO A 187 -2.25 -0.20 25.45
C PRO A 187 -2.52 -0.30 23.95
N PHE A 188 -2.12 0.71 23.21
CA PHE A 188 -2.41 0.83 21.77
C PHE A 188 -1.89 -0.37 20.97
N ASP A 189 -0.68 -0.87 21.27
CA ASP A 189 -0.05 -2.03 20.61
C ASP A 189 -0.85 -3.34 20.78
N LYS A 190 -1.75 -3.40 21.77
CA LYS A 190 -2.64 -4.54 22.02
C LYS A 190 -3.99 -4.40 21.32
N GLN A 191 -4.34 -3.18 20.91
CA GLN A 191 -5.63 -2.85 20.31
C GLN A 191 -5.61 -2.99 18.79
N VAL A 192 -4.48 -2.78 18.14
CA VAL A 192 -4.33 -2.91 16.69
C VAL A 192 -3.75 -4.27 16.31
N HIS A 193 -4.04 -4.72 15.10
CA HIS A 193 -3.45 -5.97 14.62
C HIS A 193 -1.91 -5.87 14.60
N TRP A 194 -1.20 -6.83 15.16
CA TRP A 194 0.26 -6.78 15.36
C TRP A 194 1.07 -6.48 14.07
N LYS A 195 0.64 -7.00 12.91
CA LYS A 195 1.29 -6.69 11.61
C LYS A 195 1.08 -5.23 11.22
N ASN A 196 -0.08 -4.66 11.50
CA ASN A 196 -0.35 -3.26 11.24
C ASN A 196 0.47 -2.36 12.16
N TYR A 197 0.60 -2.73 13.43
CA TYR A 197 1.48 -2.04 14.37
C TYR A 197 2.93 -2.01 13.89
N GLN A 198 3.48 -3.16 13.49
CA GLN A 198 4.85 -3.22 12.95
C GLN A 198 5.03 -2.36 11.69
N ARG A 199 4.08 -2.39 10.76
CA ARG A 199 4.10 -1.56 9.56
C ARG A 199 4.02 -0.08 9.91
N LEU A 200 3.13 0.30 10.82
CA LEU A 200 2.98 1.67 11.30
C LEU A 200 4.30 2.22 11.86
N VAL A 201 4.92 1.47 12.78
CA VAL A 201 6.23 1.81 13.36
C VAL A 201 7.29 1.97 12.26
N THR A 202 7.29 1.10 11.26
CA THR A 202 8.24 1.19 10.14
C THR A 202 8.00 2.44 9.28
N TRP A 203 6.75 2.74 8.94
CA TRP A 203 6.39 3.96 8.19
C TRP A 203 6.76 5.25 8.95
N MET A 204 6.72 5.23 10.27
CA MET A 204 7.04 6.38 11.12
C MET A 204 8.54 6.61 11.34
N ASN A 205 9.40 5.63 11.01
CA ASN A 205 10.82 5.68 11.38
C ASN A 205 11.78 5.47 10.20
N VAL A 206 11.40 4.79 9.12
CA VAL A 206 12.29 4.32 8.06
C VAL A 206 11.99 5.01 6.75
N GLY A 207 13.03 5.55 6.09
CA GLY A 207 12.90 6.12 4.75
C GLY A 207 13.84 7.28 4.42
N GLN A 208 14.68 7.73 5.34
CA GLN A 208 15.54 8.90 5.13
C GLN A 208 16.64 8.69 4.05
N ASP A 209 16.90 7.45 3.67
CA ASP A 209 17.87 7.06 2.65
C ASP A 209 17.37 7.24 1.20
N VAL A 210 16.13 7.66 1.01
CA VAL A 210 15.55 7.88 -0.33
C VAL A 210 14.94 9.27 -0.47
N THR A 211 14.90 9.75 -1.70
CA THR A 211 14.26 11.03 -2.03
C THR A 211 12.84 11.09 -1.51
N ASN A 212 12.48 12.20 -0.87
CA ASN A 212 11.17 12.43 -0.26
C ASN A 212 10.77 11.44 0.87
N GLY A 213 11.70 10.63 1.39
CA GLY A 213 11.37 9.68 2.46
C GLY A 213 10.94 10.35 3.77
N LEU A 214 11.54 11.50 4.13
CA LEU A 214 11.10 12.30 5.29
C LEU A 214 9.65 12.76 5.17
N TRP A 215 9.18 13.07 3.95
CA TRP A 215 7.79 13.43 3.72
C TRP A 215 6.82 12.27 4.00
N ALA A 216 7.24 11.05 3.67
CA ALA A 216 6.44 9.87 3.98
C ALA A 216 6.38 9.62 5.50
N ILE A 217 7.51 9.77 6.20
CA ILE A 217 7.57 9.67 7.66
C ILE A 217 6.67 10.73 8.31
N TYR A 218 6.76 11.99 7.86
CA TYR A 218 5.88 13.07 8.31
C TYR A 218 4.41 12.71 8.09
N GLY A 219 4.07 12.26 6.89
CA GLY A 219 2.71 11.83 6.57
C GLY A 219 2.21 10.74 7.51
N ALA A 220 3.00 9.69 7.74
CA ALA A 220 2.62 8.57 8.59
C ALA A 220 2.39 8.98 10.05
N ARG A 221 3.27 9.81 10.60
CA ARG A 221 3.11 10.36 11.95
C ARG A 221 1.88 11.25 12.06
N LEU A 222 1.70 12.18 11.10
CA LEU A 222 0.56 13.09 11.09
C LEU A 222 -0.77 12.33 10.91
N GLY A 223 -0.83 11.35 10.01
CA GLY A 223 -2.03 10.54 9.79
C GLY A 223 -2.47 9.80 11.04
N CYS A 224 -1.54 9.15 11.74
CA CYS A 224 -1.82 8.49 13.01
C CYS A 224 -2.23 9.50 14.09
N TYR A 225 -1.49 10.61 14.24
CA TYR A 225 -1.79 11.67 15.21
C TYR A 225 -3.20 12.24 15.02
N MET A 226 -3.53 12.67 13.80
CA MET A 226 -4.85 13.23 13.50
C MET A 226 -5.97 12.22 13.76
N THR A 227 -5.74 10.95 13.38
CA THR A 227 -6.74 9.89 13.59
C THR A 227 -6.98 9.61 15.06
N MET A 228 -5.92 9.46 15.86
CA MET A 228 -6.03 8.94 17.21
C MET A 228 -6.19 10.04 18.27
N LEU A 229 -5.59 11.22 18.06
CA LEU A 229 -5.44 12.25 19.08
C LEU A 229 -6.19 13.55 18.79
N THR A 230 -6.98 13.57 17.72
CA THR A 230 -7.83 14.74 17.39
C THR A 230 -9.25 14.32 17.00
N ASP A 231 -10.13 15.31 16.87
CA ASP A 231 -11.52 15.09 16.39
C ASP A 231 -11.61 15.05 14.86
N TRP A 232 -10.46 14.90 14.17
CA TRP A 232 -10.46 14.81 12.72
C TRP A 232 -11.27 13.61 12.24
N ASP A 233 -12.14 13.84 11.25
CA ASP A 233 -12.86 12.73 10.59
C ASP A 233 -11.91 11.95 9.67
N TYR A 234 -11.46 10.81 10.16
CA TYR A 234 -10.52 9.94 9.44
C TYR A 234 -11.10 9.35 8.14
N LEU A 235 -12.41 9.40 7.91
CA LEU A 235 -13.02 8.96 6.66
C LEU A 235 -12.63 9.86 5.48
N ASN A 236 -12.18 11.08 5.74
CA ASN A 236 -11.61 11.99 4.73
C ASN A 236 -10.37 11.38 4.03
N VAL A 237 -9.70 10.37 4.63
CA VAL A 237 -8.58 9.66 4.01
C VAL A 237 -8.95 9.00 2.67
N ARG A 238 -10.23 8.74 2.44
CA ARG A 238 -10.76 8.15 1.21
C ARG A 238 -10.77 9.12 0.03
N THR A 239 -10.73 10.43 0.28
CA THR A 239 -10.92 11.48 -0.72
C THR A 239 -9.59 12.12 -1.12
N PHE A 240 -9.08 11.79 -2.30
CA PHE A 240 -7.78 12.29 -2.76
C PHE A 240 -7.74 13.82 -2.91
N SER A 241 -8.83 14.46 -3.38
CA SER A 241 -8.90 15.91 -3.47
C SER A 241 -8.78 16.57 -2.10
N TYR A 242 -9.44 16.03 -1.07
CA TYR A 242 -9.28 16.49 0.31
C TYR A 242 -7.83 16.38 0.78
N LEU A 243 -7.16 15.24 0.52
CA LEU A 243 -5.76 15.07 0.90
C LEU A 243 -4.82 16.04 0.16
N ASN A 244 -5.14 16.41 -1.07
CA ASN A 244 -4.38 17.42 -1.81
C ASN A 244 -4.49 18.80 -1.16
N ASP A 245 -5.67 19.16 -0.68
CA ASP A 245 -5.88 20.45 0.00
C ASP A 245 -5.26 20.43 1.41
N LEU A 246 -5.47 19.36 2.16
CA LEU A 246 -4.81 19.18 3.46
C LEU A 246 -3.27 19.26 3.35
N PHE A 247 -2.67 18.67 2.31
CA PHE A 247 -1.23 18.79 2.12
C PHE A 247 -0.76 20.24 1.99
N LYS A 248 -1.50 21.09 1.25
CA LYS A 248 -1.17 22.52 1.11
C LYS A 248 -1.19 23.26 2.45
N GLU A 249 -2.12 22.89 3.35
CA GLU A 249 -2.29 23.49 4.68
C GLU A 249 -1.17 23.05 5.66
N VAL A 250 -0.81 21.76 5.63
CA VAL A 250 0.13 21.18 6.61
C VAL A 250 1.57 21.16 6.13
N LYS A 251 1.81 21.48 4.85
CA LYS A 251 3.13 21.43 4.22
C LYS A 251 4.11 22.33 4.95
N PRO A 252 5.26 21.81 5.44
CA PRO A 252 6.38 22.60 5.95
C PRO A 252 6.95 23.55 4.88
N ALA A 253 7.44 24.69 5.31
CA ALA A 253 8.06 25.67 4.42
C ALA A 253 9.44 25.20 3.91
N ASP A 254 10.19 24.49 4.76
CA ASP A 254 11.51 23.99 4.45
C ASP A 254 11.80 22.67 5.19
N GLU A 255 13.02 22.14 5.01
CA GLU A 255 13.44 20.89 5.61
C GLU A 255 13.62 20.97 7.13
N ASN A 256 14.01 22.13 7.68
CA ASN A 256 14.15 22.28 9.13
C ASN A 256 12.78 22.20 9.81
N GLU A 257 11.78 22.92 9.26
CA GLU A 257 10.40 22.82 9.76
C GLU A 257 9.84 21.39 9.60
N LEU A 258 10.18 20.70 8.51
CA LEU A 258 9.79 19.31 8.30
C LEU A 258 10.35 18.40 9.41
N LEU A 259 11.63 18.52 9.73
CA LEU A 259 12.27 17.76 10.79
C LEU A 259 11.71 18.10 12.17
N GLU A 260 11.44 19.35 12.45
CA GLU A 260 10.81 19.80 13.70
C GLU A 260 9.39 19.21 13.85
N LYS A 261 8.57 19.26 12.80
CA LYS A 261 7.23 18.68 12.82
C LYS A 261 7.28 17.15 13.01
N ILE A 262 8.23 16.48 12.36
CA ILE A 262 8.45 15.04 12.55
C ILE A 262 8.80 14.73 14.01
N ALA A 263 9.72 15.49 14.61
CA ALA A 263 10.15 15.27 15.98
C ALA A 263 9.00 15.52 16.98
N ASN A 264 8.27 16.62 16.82
CA ASN A 264 7.14 16.98 17.68
C ASN A 264 6.04 15.90 17.62
N LEU A 265 5.65 15.46 16.43
CA LEU A 265 4.68 14.36 16.25
C LEU A 265 5.19 13.04 16.86
N GLY A 266 6.50 12.75 16.74
CA GLY A 266 7.10 11.58 17.37
C GLY A 266 6.99 11.64 18.90
N GLN A 267 7.23 12.80 19.50
CA GLN A 267 7.09 13.01 20.93
C GLN A 267 5.63 12.82 21.40
N GLU A 268 4.66 13.41 20.68
CA GLU A 268 3.24 13.27 21.00
C GLU A 268 2.77 11.82 20.91
N LEU A 269 3.05 11.15 19.79
CA LEU A 269 2.66 9.74 19.58
C LEU A 269 3.27 8.81 20.63
N LYS A 270 4.53 9.05 21.01
CA LYS A 270 5.19 8.28 22.05
C LYS A 270 4.58 8.53 23.44
N SER A 271 4.31 9.80 23.77
CA SER A 271 3.80 10.14 25.12
C SER A 271 2.33 9.78 25.31
N GLN A 272 1.51 9.88 24.26
CA GLN A 272 0.06 9.70 24.34
C GLN A 272 -0.39 8.26 24.04
N LEU A 273 0.31 7.56 23.15
CA LEU A 273 -0.08 6.24 22.66
C LEU A 273 0.94 5.13 22.96
N ASP A 274 2.09 5.48 23.57
CA ASP A 274 3.21 4.57 23.84
C ASP A 274 3.66 3.80 22.57
N ILE A 275 3.60 4.43 21.40
CA ILE A 275 4.06 3.83 20.15
C ILE A 275 5.60 3.80 20.15
N LEU A 276 6.18 2.71 19.62
CA LEU A 276 7.62 2.57 19.40
C LEU A 276 8.10 3.48 18.24
N VAL A 277 7.99 4.79 18.47
CA VAL A 277 8.46 5.81 17.55
C VAL A 277 9.65 6.54 18.18
N SER A 278 10.73 6.70 17.44
CA SER A 278 11.85 7.55 17.84
C SER A 278 11.49 9.02 17.62
N ILE A 279 11.98 9.94 18.44
CA ILE A 279 11.78 11.38 18.25
C ILE A 279 12.31 11.76 16.87
N ASN A 280 13.58 11.51 16.61
CA ASN A 280 14.14 11.58 15.24
C ASN A 280 13.97 10.23 14.55
N PRO A 281 13.59 10.18 13.27
CA PRO A 281 13.54 8.93 12.52
C PRO A 281 14.94 8.33 12.34
N LEU A 282 15.01 7.10 11.89
CA LEU A 282 16.27 6.48 11.50
C LEU A 282 16.94 7.33 10.41
N ASP A 283 18.22 7.60 10.57
CA ASP A 283 19.02 8.28 9.55
C ASP A 283 19.13 7.46 8.25
N ALA A 284 19.82 7.99 7.25
CA ALA A 284 19.92 7.34 5.95
C ALA A 284 20.60 5.97 6.03
N ASP A 285 21.69 5.86 6.78
CA ASP A 285 22.44 4.60 6.93
C ASP A 285 21.64 3.55 7.71
N GLN A 286 21.02 3.98 8.79
CA GLN A 286 20.14 3.13 9.60
C GLN A 286 18.90 2.66 8.81
N SER A 287 18.29 3.54 8.03
CA SER A 287 17.15 3.20 7.16
C SER A 287 17.55 2.17 6.09
N LEU A 288 18.70 2.39 5.45
CA LEU A 288 19.24 1.44 4.47
C LEU A 288 19.57 0.08 5.10
N PHE A 289 20.17 0.09 6.30
CA PHE A 289 20.48 -1.13 7.05
C PHE A 289 19.20 -1.89 7.41
N PHE A 290 18.18 -1.20 7.94
CA PHE A 290 16.88 -1.81 8.24
C PHE A 290 16.27 -2.50 7.00
N LYS A 291 16.23 -1.79 5.87
CA LYS A 291 15.68 -2.34 4.62
C LYS A 291 16.41 -3.60 4.16
N ARG A 292 17.73 -3.62 4.26
CA ARG A 292 18.54 -4.80 3.91
C ARG A 292 18.24 -5.99 4.81
N LEU A 293 18.09 -5.77 6.10
CA LEU A 293 17.72 -6.83 7.05
C LEU A 293 16.30 -7.35 6.81
N TYR A 294 15.36 -6.47 6.50
CA TYR A 294 13.96 -6.82 6.30
C TYR A 294 13.76 -7.58 4.98
N THR A 295 14.38 -7.14 3.89
CA THR A 295 14.22 -7.76 2.56
C THR A 295 15.12 -8.99 2.36
N ASN A 296 16.24 -9.04 3.06
CA ASN A 296 17.19 -10.13 3.00
C ASN A 296 17.71 -10.42 4.41
N PRO A 297 16.85 -10.97 5.29
CA PRO A 297 17.26 -11.29 6.64
C PRO A 297 18.47 -12.22 6.57
N PRO A 298 19.49 -11.99 7.44
CA PRO A 298 20.57 -12.95 7.55
C PRO A 298 19.94 -14.31 7.76
N ARG A 299 20.25 -15.25 6.90
CA ARG A 299 19.89 -16.64 7.15
C ARG A 299 20.53 -16.97 8.49
N LEU A 300 19.73 -16.95 9.52
CA LEU A 300 20.09 -17.68 10.72
C LEU A 300 20.50 -19.00 10.16
N SER A 301 21.76 -19.39 10.31
CA SER A 301 22.37 -20.61 9.81
C SER A 301 21.55 -21.83 10.21
N ASN A 302 20.45 -22.07 9.54
CA ASN A 302 19.54 -23.05 10.06
C ASN A 302 18.84 -23.71 8.92
N ASP A 303 19.63 -24.40 8.20
CA ASP A 303 19.24 -25.64 7.56
C ASP A 303 18.37 -26.52 8.49
N TRP A 304 18.50 -26.36 9.84
CA TRP A 304 17.65 -27.08 10.80
C TRP A 304 16.15 -26.74 10.73
N VAL A 305 15.78 -25.56 10.26
CA VAL A 305 14.36 -25.19 10.05
C VAL A 305 13.79 -25.91 8.84
N VAL A 306 14.61 -26.28 7.86
CA VAL A 306 14.22 -27.03 6.67
C VAL A 306 14.15 -28.53 6.97
N GLU A 307 14.96 -29.01 7.91
CA GLU A 307 15.00 -30.44 8.29
C GLU A 307 13.87 -30.88 9.24
N ASN A 308 13.14 -29.92 9.84
CA ASN A 308 12.09 -30.19 10.82
C ASN A 308 10.67 -29.75 10.39
N VAL A 309 10.43 -29.55 9.07
CA VAL A 309 9.10 -29.27 8.50
C VAL A 309 8.58 -30.48 7.74
#